data_7866893e5196de30eeead8b353cfbe30
#
_entry.id   7866893e5196de30eeead8b353cfbe30
#
_cell.length_a   1.000
_cell.length_b   1.000
_cell.length_c   1.000
_cell.angle_alpha   90.00
_cell.angle_beta   90.00
_cell.angle_gamma   90.00
#
_symmetry.space_group_name_H-M   'P 1'
#
loop_
_entity.id
_entity.type
_entity.pdbx_description
1 polymer ?
#
loop_
_entity_poly.entity_id
_entity_poly.type
_entity_poly.pdbx_seq_one_letter_code
_entity_poly.pdbx_strand_id
1 'polypeptide(L)'
;MIKTILLISFILENIFDFILVKLNDNYVKKPLPENVRDVYDEEKYNKWINYRNDSKKFSCVQTLITALISLGLYIFNVHAKVFGLFGTGKIVSNILLILVFTLFSTLISIPFSYYSNFVIEEKYGFNKTTIKTFILDIVKEFLIGIVLMLILFLGVMFLFEKFHNLGILFTIAAVILFNVFVSLFSMTFLRIFNKFTPLEDGELRSSLTALCEKYNVKIKNIYVMDASKRTTRANAFCTGFGKKTISLDDNLVNNYSTDKIVAVFAHEFGHAKYKHVLKSMWFAFFRISILILSLGIILNFPVICQAFGFEDVNYFFAFSVLTMISWPISRIFDMASNKISRTFEYQADGFAANEGYGESLIGALKQLSKDALTNLNPHPFVVMLEYSHPTLSQRIDAIRNPKKK
;
A
#
# COMPACT_ATOMS: atom_id res chain seq x y z
N MET A 1 34.15 2.86 -6.77
CA MET A 1 33.51 4.10 -6.25
C MET A 1 31.99 4.08 -6.41
N ILE A 2 31.41 3.95 -7.62
CA ILE A 2 29.93 3.96 -7.84
C ILE A 2 29.24 2.86 -7.03
N LYS A 3 29.66 1.60 -7.14
CA LYS A 3 29.11 0.49 -6.36
C LYS A 3 29.09 0.76 -4.86
N THR A 4 30.19 1.28 -4.32
CA THR A 4 30.30 1.60 -2.89
C THR A 4 29.29 2.65 -2.46
N ILE A 5 29.10 3.72 -3.26
CA ILE A 5 28.11 4.77 -3.00
C ILE A 5 26.69 4.19 -2.97
N LEU A 6 26.34 3.34 -3.94
CA LEU A 6 25.03 2.70 -4.02
C LEU A 6 24.76 1.74 -2.85
N LEU A 7 25.77 0.95 -2.46
CA LEU A 7 25.65 0.08 -1.29
C LEU A 7 25.52 0.87 0.01
N ILE A 8 26.25 1.99 0.15
CA ILE A 8 26.08 2.89 1.29
C ILE A 8 24.66 3.48 1.30
N SER A 9 24.15 3.94 0.15
CA SER A 9 22.79 4.44 0.03
C SER A 9 21.75 3.40 0.50
N PHE A 10 21.89 2.15 0.05
CA PHE A 10 21.02 1.04 0.47
C PHE A 10 21.10 0.77 1.98
N ILE A 11 22.30 0.79 2.56
CA ILE A 11 22.48 0.60 4.01
C ILE A 11 21.85 1.76 4.79
N LEU A 12 22.02 3.00 4.34
CA LEU A 12 21.43 4.18 5.00
C LEU A 12 19.90 4.15 5.01
N GLU A 13 19.29 3.67 3.92
CA GLU A 13 17.84 3.46 3.88
C GLU A 13 17.37 2.52 5.01
N ASN A 14 17.99 1.34 5.11
CA ASN A 14 17.64 0.36 6.14
C ASN A 14 17.87 0.87 7.57
N ILE A 15 18.96 1.63 7.79
CA ILE A 15 19.24 2.27 9.09
C ILE A 15 18.16 3.31 9.41
N PHE A 16 17.76 4.11 8.43
CA PHE A 16 16.72 5.13 8.61
C PHE A 16 15.39 4.50 9.02
N ASP A 17 14.97 3.42 8.36
CA ASP A 17 13.74 2.70 8.70
C ASP A 17 13.80 2.11 10.12
N PHE A 18 14.94 1.55 10.52
CA PHE A 18 15.14 1.07 11.88
C PHE A 18 15.06 2.19 12.93
N ILE A 19 15.56 3.38 12.62
CA ILE A 19 15.43 4.57 13.49
C ILE A 19 13.95 4.94 13.66
N LEU A 20 13.14 4.92 12.61
CA LEU A 20 11.70 5.22 12.68
C LEU A 20 10.96 4.23 13.58
N VAL A 21 11.26 2.93 13.44
CA VAL A 21 10.71 1.89 14.32
C VAL A 21 11.05 2.18 15.78
N LYS A 22 12.30 2.52 16.08
CA LYS A 22 12.77 2.82 17.46
C LYS A 22 12.13 4.09 18.02
N LEU A 23 11.97 5.13 17.23
CA LEU A 23 11.28 6.38 17.63
C LEU A 23 9.83 6.07 18.04
N ASN A 24 9.13 5.32 17.22
CA ASN A 24 7.74 4.93 17.48
C ASN A 24 7.63 4.04 18.72
N ASP A 25 8.60 3.15 18.94
CA ASP A 25 8.66 2.26 20.12
C ASP A 25 8.82 3.03 21.43
N ASN A 26 9.70 4.00 21.45
CA ASN A 26 9.91 4.83 22.64
C ASN A 26 8.69 5.71 22.96
N TYR A 27 7.90 6.08 21.94
CA TYR A 27 6.77 6.99 22.11
C TYR A 27 5.53 6.30 22.72
N VAL A 28 5.40 4.99 22.55
CA VAL A 28 4.31 4.19 23.15
C VAL A 28 4.26 4.29 24.69
N LYS A 29 5.39 4.59 25.33
CA LYS A 29 5.46 4.78 26.78
C LYS A 29 4.76 6.07 27.26
N LYS A 30 4.42 6.98 26.36
CA LYS A 30 3.68 8.21 26.69
C LYS A 30 2.20 7.92 26.93
N PRO A 31 1.54 8.67 27.81
CA PRO A 31 0.12 8.51 28.05
C PRO A 31 -0.69 8.72 26.78
N LEU A 32 -1.79 7.96 26.65
CA LEU A 32 -2.71 8.12 25.54
C LEU A 32 -3.41 9.49 25.60
N PRO A 33 -3.68 10.12 24.46
CA PRO A 33 -4.55 11.30 24.38
C PRO A 33 -5.92 11.03 25.03
N GLU A 34 -6.49 12.03 25.71
CA GLU A 34 -7.70 11.87 26.53
C GLU A 34 -8.89 11.32 25.74
N ASN A 35 -9.08 11.81 24.52
CA ASN A 35 -10.21 11.48 23.64
C ASN A 35 -10.18 10.03 23.07
N VAL A 36 -9.10 9.27 23.32
CA VAL A 36 -8.96 7.87 22.87
C VAL A 36 -8.65 6.90 24.01
N ARG A 37 -8.65 7.35 25.27
CA ARG A 37 -8.35 6.47 26.43
C ARG A 37 -9.40 5.38 26.61
N ASP A 38 -10.63 5.63 26.21
CA ASP A 38 -11.78 4.72 26.30
C ASP A 38 -11.82 3.65 25.19
N VAL A 39 -10.90 3.70 24.23
CA VAL A 39 -10.86 2.74 23.09
C VAL A 39 -10.46 1.35 23.59
N TYR A 40 -9.46 1.26 24.45
CA TYR A 40 -8.99 0.01 25.03
C TYR A 40 -9.30 -0.02 26.53
N ASP A 41 -9.93 -1.11 26.98
CA ASP A 41 -9.83 -1.56 28.36
C ASP A 41 -8.41 -2.11 28.64
N GLU A 42 -8.08 -2.40 29.88
CA GLU A 42 -6.76 -2.86 30.29
C GLU A 42 -6.35 -4.18 29.61
N GLU A 43 -7.27 -5.13 29.49
CA GLU A 43 -7.02 -6.42 28.85
C GLU A 43 -6.69 -6.22 27.36
N LYS A 44 -7.51 -5.44 26.65
CA LYS A 44 -7.33 -5.14 25.21
C LYS A 44 -6.06 -4.32 24.97
N TYR A 45 -5.73 -3.40 25.88
CA TYR A 45 -4.48 -2.63 25.81
C TYR A 45 -3.25 -3.54 25.95
N ASN A 46 -3.26 -4.47 26.90
CA ASN A 46 -2.20 -5.46 27.06
C ASN A 46 -2.10 -6.39 25.84
N LYS A 47 -3.25 -6.79 25.27
CA LYS A 47 -3.30 -7.55 24.02
C LYS A 47 -2.63 -6.78 22.86
N TRP A 48 -2.96 -5.48 22.73
CA TRP A 48 -2.34 -4.60 21.72
C TRP A 48 -0.81 -4.48 21.92
N ILE A 49 -0.33 -4.28 23.17
CA ILE A 49 1.10 -4.21 23.47
C ILE A 49 1.82 -5.49 23.04
N ASN A 50 1.26 -6.65 23.35
CA ASN A 50 1.82 -7.95 22.98
C ASN A 50 1.84 -8.15 21.46
N TYR A 51 0.72 -7.88 20.79
CA TYR A 51 0.62 -7.94 19.31
C TYR A 51 1.66 -7.05 18.64
N ARG A 52 1.75 -5.79 19.07
CA ARG A 52 2.73 -4.84 18.57
C ARG A 52 4.18 -5.32 18.79
N ASN A 53 4.50 -5.86 19.97
CA ASN A 53 5.83 -6.34 20.26
C ASN A 53 6.21 -7.55 19.41
N ASP A 54 5.31 -8.50 19.23
CA ASP A 54 5.55 -9.67 18.39
C ASP A 54 5.71 -9.25 16.92
N SER A 55 4.81 -8.42 16.41
CA SER A 55 4.88 -7.91 15.03
C SER A 55 6.16 -7.11 14.79
N LYS A 56 6.57 -6.25 15.74
CA LYS A 56 7.81 -5.47 15.64
C LYS A 56 9.05 -6.39 15.61
N LYS A 57 9.15 -7.34 16.54
CA LYS A 57 10.28 -8.29 16.58
C LYS A 57 10.41 -9.03 15.26
N PHE A 58 9.28 -9.53 14.77
CA PHE A 58 9.24 -10.24 13.50
C PHE A 58 9.65 -9.35 12.33
N SER A 59 9.07 -8.15 12.23
CA SER A 59 9.40 -7.18 11.16
C SER A 59 10.89 -6.80 11.17
N CYS A 60 11.49 -6.55 12.36
CA CYS A 60 12.92 -6.27 12.45
C CYS A 60 13.78 -7.44 11.95
N VAL A 61 13.43 -8.68 12.29
CA VAL A 61 14.16 -9.88 11.84
C VAL A 61 13.99 -10.05 10.33
N GLN A 62 12.76 -9.91 9.81
CA GLN A 62 12.48 -9.99 8.38
C GLN A 62 13.27 -8.93 7.60
N THR A 63 13.23 -7.66 8.02
CA THR A 63 13.98 -6.57 7.37
C THR A 63 15.48 -6.85 7.38
N LEU A 64 16.04 -7.30 8.50
CA LEU A 64 17.46 -7.62 8.59
C LEU A 64 17.85 -8.74 7.63
N ILE A 65 17.11 -9.85 7.61
CA ILE A 65 17.39 -11.00 6.75
C ILE A 65 17.28 -10.60 5.27
N THR A 66 16.21 -9.90 4.87
CA THR A 66 16.01 -9.47 3.49
C THR A 66 17.07 -8.45 3.04
N ALA A 67 17.46 -7.54 3.93
CA ALA A 67 18.55 -6.59 3.67
C ALA A 67 19.90 -7.31 3.49
N LEU A 68 20.23 -8.29 4.34
CA LEU A 68 21.47 -9.07 4.20
C LEU A 68 21.49 -9.88 2.92
N ILE A 69 20.38 -10.53 2.54
CA ILE A 69 20.28 -11.25 1.26
C ILE A 69 20.48 -10.30 0.11
N SER A 70 19.76 -9.16 0.07
CA SER A 70 19.90 -8.17 -0.99
C SER A 70 21.32 -7.62 -1.09
N LEU A 71 21.92 -7.29 0.06
CA LEU A 71 23.31 -6.82 0.12
C LEU A 71 24.29 -7.87 -0.44
N GLY A 72 24.09 -9.15 -0.09
CA GLY A 72 24.86 -10.27 -0.65
C GLY A 72 24.72 -10.39 -2.16
N LEU A 73 23.51 -10.31 -2.69
CA LEU A 73 23.25 -10.32 -4.14
C LEU A 73 24.00 -9.21 -4.86
N TYR A 74 24.06 -8.01 -4.29
CA TYR A 74 24.75 -6.85 -4.85
C TYR A 74 26.28 -6.95 -4.70
N ILE A 75 26.78 -7.31 -3.52
CA ILE A 75 28.23 -7.42 -3.26
C ILE A 75 28.87 -8.45 -4.18
N PHE A 76 28.25 -9.63 -4.32
CA PHE A 76 28.75 -10.74 -5.11
C PHE A 76 28.38 -10.69 -6.60
N ASN A 77 27.74 -9.61 -7.06
CA ASN A 77 27.31 -9.43 -8.46
C ASN A 77 26.42 -10.58 -8.97
N VAL A 78 25.57 -11.13 -8.12
CA VAL A 78 24.78 -12.33 -8.45
C VAL A 78 23.88 -12.09 -9.66
N HIS A 79 23.29 -10.91 -9.79
CA HIS A 79 22.45 -10.56 -10.94
C HIS A 79 23.19 -10.66 -12.27
N ALA A 80 24.41 -10.12 -12.35
CA ALA A 80 25.22 -10.19 -13.57
C ALA A 80 25.70 -11.62 -13.86
N LYS A 81 26.11 -12.36 -12.82
CA LYS A 81 26.51 -13.77 -12.96
C LYS A 81 25.36 -14.63 -13.49
N VAL A 82 24.15 -14.49 -12.93
CA VAL A 82 22.96 -15.21 -13.40
C VAL A 82 22.61 -14.81 -14.83
N PHE A 83 22.67 -13.51 -15.15
CA PHE A 83 22.44 -13.01 -16.52
C PHE A 83 23.40 -13.64 -17.52
N GLY A 84 24.69 -13.77 -17.18
CA GLY A 84 25.72 -14.38 -18.01
C GLY A 84 25.53 -15.88 -18.27
N LEU A 85 24.80 -16.58 -17.40
CA LEU A 85 24.51 -18.02 -17.60
C LEU A 85 23.50 -18.28 -18.72
N PHE A 86 22.69 -17.30 -19.11
CA PHE A 86 21.60 -17.58 -20.06
C PHE A 86 22.08 -17.72 -21.51
N GLY A 87 23.16 -17.03 -21.91
CA GLY A 87 23.78 -17.17 -23.24
C GLY A 87 22.83 -16.88 -24.42
N THR A 88 21.68 -16.25 -24.16
CA THR A 88 20.62 -15.95 -25.12
C THR A 88 20.64 -14.46 -25.50
N GLY A 89 19.82 -14.06 -26.49
CA GLY A 89 19.69 -12.67 -26.86
C GLY A 89 19.22 -11.77 -25.69
N LYS A 90 19.55 -10.48 -25.73
CA LYS A 90 19.33 -9.49 -24.67
C LYS A 90 17.90 -9.52 -24.09
N ILE A 91 16.88 -9.61 -24.96
CA ILE A 91 15.46 -9.63 -24.53
C ILE A 91 15.17 -10.89 -23.68
N VAL A 92 15.50 -12.06 -24.21
CA VAL A 92 15.23 -13.35 -23.54
C VAL A 92 15.99 -13.43 -22.23
N SER A 93 17.25 -13.03 -22.18
CA SER A 93 18.05 -13.03 -20.95
C SER A 93 17.47 -12.11 -19.87
N ASN A 94 16.93 -10.94 -20.24
CA ASN A 94 16.24 -10.06 -19.27
C ASN A 94 14.92 -10.67 -18.78
N ILE A 95 14.13 -11.32 -19.65
CA ILE A 95 12.92 -12.05 -19.23
C ILE A 95 13.27 -13.16 -18.24
N LEU A 96 14.28 -13.97 -18.55
CA LEU A 96 14.72 -15.04 -17.65
C LEU A 96 15.23 -14.48 -16.31
N LEU A 97 15.95 -13.36 -16.34
CA LEU A 97 16.43 -12.69 -15.12
C LEU A 97 15.25 -12.23 -14.25
N ILE A 98 14.24 -11.62 -14.85
CA ILE A 98 12.99 -11.23 -14.15
C ILE A 98 12.33 -12.47 -13.52
N LEU A 99 12.14 -13.53 -14.30
CA LEU A 99 11.48 -14.75 -13.81
C LEU A 99 12.24 -15.37 -12.63
N VAL A 100 13.57 -15.51 -12.76
CA VAL A 100 14.43 -16.09 -11.71
C VAL A 100 14.37 -15.26 -10.43
N PHE A 101 14.57 -13.92 -10.52
CA PHE A 101 14.59 -13.09 -9.31
C PHE A 101 13.21 -12.85 -8.72
N THR A 102 12.15 -12.84 -9.52
CA THR A 102 10.78 -12.79 -9.00
C THR A 102 10.43 -14.10 -8.27
N LEU A 103 10.76 -15.26 -8.85
CA LEU A 103 10.56 -16.54 -8.19
C LEU A 103 11.38 -16.64 -6.90
N PHE A 104 12.67 -16.25 -6.94
CA PHE A 104 13.54 -16.22 -5.77
C PHE A 104 12.97 -15.34 -4.66
N SER A 105 12.56 -14.12 -4.98
CA SER A 105 11.94 -13.19 -4.03
C SER A 105 10.65 -13.77 -3.44
N THR A 106 9.80 -14.38 -4.27
CA THR A 106 8.56 -15.04 -3.82
C THR A 106 8.87 -16.19 -2.87
N LEU A 107 9.83 -17.06 -3.20
CA LEU A 107 10.22 -18.17 -2.33
C LEU A 107 10.76 -17.73 -0.98
N ILE A 108 11.53 -16.61 -0.94
CA ILE A 108 12.00 -16.02 0.32
C ILE A 108 10.84 -15.41 1.10
N SER A 109 9.86 -14.81 0.45
CA SER A 109 8.73 -14.17 1.12
C SER A 109 7.74 -15.16 1.76
N ILE A 110 7.62 -16.38 1.22
CA ILE A 110 6.67 -17.39 1.70
C ILE A 110 6.83 -17.71 3.21
N PRO A 111 8.03 -18.04 3.73
CA PRO A 111 8.18 -18.32 5.16
C PRO A 111 7.80 -17.13 6.05
N PHE A 112 8.12 -15.91 5.63
CA PHE A 112 7.75 -14.70 6.38
C PHE A 112 6.23 -14.47 6.34
N SER A 113 5.61 -14.60 5.18
CA SER A 113 4.15 -14.46 5.04
C SER A 113 3.41 -15.54 5.82
N TYR A 114 3.92 -16.77 5.81
CA TYR A 114 3.38 -17.87 6.61
C TYR A 114 3.45 -17.56 8.11
N TYR A 115 4.61 -17.16 8.60
CA TYR A 115 4.79 -16.83 10.03
C TYR A 115 3.92 -15.64 10.45
N SER A 116 3.86 -14.60 9.63
CA SER A 116 2.99 -13.46 9.89
C SER A 116 1.52 -13.88 10.02
N ASN A 117 1.00 -14.62 9.05
CA ASN A 117 -0.42 -14.98 9.00
C ASN A 117 -0.79 -16.07 10.02
N PHE A 118 -0.05 -17.19 10.04
CA PHE A 118 -0.44 -18.39 10.80
C PHE A 118 0.16 -18.46 12.21
N VAL A 119 1.12 -17.58 12.54
CA VAL A 119 1.67 -17.51 13.90
C VAL A 119 1.24 -16.21 14.57
N ILE A 120 1.52 -15.05 13.97
CA ILE A 120 1.23 -13.76 14.62
C ILE A 120 -0.26 -13.44 14.51
N GLU A 121 -0.80 -13.28 13.30
CA GLU A 121 -2.21 -12.89 13.10
C GLU A 121 -3.18 -13.93 13.69
N GLU A 122 -2.84 -15.23 13.63
CA GLU A 122 -3.61 -16.31 14.25
C GLU A 122 -3.62 -16.19 15.77
N LYS A 123 -2.46 -15.97 16.42
CA LYS A 123 -2.32 -15.80 17.88
C LYS A 123 -3.22 -14.69 18.41
N TYR A 124 -3.43 -13.63 17.64
CA TYR A 124 -4.25 -12.49 18.06
C TYR A 124 -5.70 -12.53 17.53
N GLY A 125 -6.05 -13.58 16.79
CA GLY A 125 -7.40 -13.83 16.31
C GLY A 125 -7.77 -13.09 15.03
N PHE A 126 -6.79 -12.59 14.26
CA PHE A 126 -7.03 -11.86 13.03
C PHE A 126 -7.08 -12.76 11.80
N ASN A 127 -6.29 -13.85 11.80
CA ASN A 127 -6.26 -14.76 10.65
C ASN A 127 -7.52 -15.61 10.54
N LYS A 128 -8.07 -15.68 9.33
CA LYS A 128 -9.12 -16.61 8.92
C LYS A 128 -8.73 -17.38 7.65
N THR A 129 -7.53 -17.08 7.14
CA THR A 129 -7.01 -17.70 5.92
C THR A 129 -6.69 -19.16 6.17
N THR A 130 -7.21 -20.05 5.31
CA THR A 130 -6.79 -21.47 5.30
C THR A 130 -5.49 -21.63 4.53
N ILE A 131 -4.71 -22.69 4.82
CA ILE A 131 -3.49 -23.04 4.06
C ILE A 131 -3.78 -23.11 2.55
N LYS A 132 -4.92 -23.71 2.16
CA LYS A 132 -5.32 -23.78 0.76
C LYS A 132 -5.52 -22.40 0.14
N THR A 133 -6.22 -21.52 0.83
CA THR A 133 -6.43 -20.13 0.37
C THR A 133 -5.11 -19.39 0.25
N PHE A 134 -4.23 -19.52 1.24
CA PHE A 134 -2.90 -18.91 1.25
C PHE A 134 -2.06 -19.34 0.04
N ILE A 135 -1.96 -20.65 -0.24
CA ILE A 135 -1.20 -21.15 -1.40
C ILE A 135 -1.81 -20.66 -2.71
N LEU A 136 -3.15 -20.74 -2.84
CA LEU A 136 -3.83 -20.27 -4.06
C LEU A 136 -3.64 -18.76 -4.29
N ASP A 137 -3.65 -17.97 -3.23
CA ASP A 137 -3.44 -16.51 -3.34
C ASP A 137 -2.00 -16.22 -3.76
N ILE A 138 -0.98 -16.89 -3.20
CA ILE A 138 0.42 -16.75 -3.63
C ILE A 138 0.57 -17.09 -5.13
N VAL A 139 -0.03 -18.18 -5.60
CA VAL A 139 0.04 -18.57 -7.02
C VAL A 139 -0.62 -17.52 -7.91
N LYS A 140 -1.80 -17.04 -7.54
CA LYS A 140 -2.51 -16.00 -8.30
C LYS A 140 -1.73 -14.69 -8.33
N GLU A 141 -1.23 -14.24 -7.18
CA GLU A 141 -0.42 -13.02 -7.06
C GLU A 141 0.85 -13.12 -7.91
N PHE A 142 1.53 -14.26 -7.86
CA PHE A 142 2.72 -14.51 -8.67
C PHE A 142 2.42 -14.45 -10.16
N LEU A 143 1.37 -15.13 -10.64
CA LEU A 143 1.01 -15.17 -12.05
C LEU A 143 0.56 -13.80 -12.56
N ILE A 144 -0.32 -13.11 -11.82
CA ILE A 144 -0.79 -11.78 -12.18
C ILE A 144 0.38 -10.79 -12.15
N GLY A 145 1.19 -10.82 -11.09
CA GLY A 145 2.34 -9.95 -10.91
C GLY A 145 3.35 -10.10 -12.03
N ILE A 146 3.71 -11.34 -12.42
CA ILE A 146 4.63 -11.61 -13.53
C ILE A 146 4.09 -11.09 -14.86
N VAL A 147 2.81 -11.35 -15.18
CA VAL A 147 2.22 -10.88 -16.44
C VAL A 147 2.24 -9.36 -16.51
N LEU A 148 1.80 -8.67 -15.46
CA LEU A 148 1.78 -7.21 -15.42
C LEU A 148 3.20 -6.62 -15.46
N MET A 149 4.16 -7.25 -14.75
CA MET A 149 5.56 -6.82 -14.75
C MET A 149 6.21 -7.01 -16.11
N LEU A 150 5.99 -8.13 -16.78
CA LEU A 150 6.54 -8.38 -18.12
C LEU A 150 5.97 -7.41 -19.15
N ILE A 151 4.66 -7.15 -19.14
CA ILE A 151 4.04 -6.17 -20.04
C ILE A 151 4.69 -4.79 -19.85
N LEU A 152 4.81 -4.34 -18.60
CA LEU A 152 5.41 -3.04 -18.29
C LEU A 152 6.89 -3.00 -18.68
N PHE A 153 7.66 -4.02 -18.28
CA PHE A 153 9.10 -4.08 -18.51
C PHE A 153 9.45 -4.15 -20.00
N LEU A 154 8.81 -5.04 -20.76
CA LEU A 154 9.03 -5.16 -22.20
C LEU A 154 8.60 -3.90 -22.95
N GLY A 155 7.50 -3.27 -22.51
CA GLY A 155 7.07 -1.99 -23.03
C GLY A 155 8.11 -0.90 -22.82
N VAL A 156 8.65 -0.77 -21.60
CA VAL A 156 9.69 0.19 -21.27
C VAL A 156 10.95 -0.07 -22.10
N MET A 157 11.41 -1.32 -22.13
CA MET A 157 12.61 -1.71 -22.89
C MET A 157 12.46 -1.39 -24.38
N PHE A 158 11.32 -1.77 -25.00
CA PHE A 158 11.03 -1.47 -26.40
C PHE A 158 11.05 0.04 -26.69
N LEU A 159 10.45 0.85 -25.82
CA LEU A 159 10.37 2.31 -26.01
C LEU A 159 11.76 2.96 -25.92
N PHE A 160 12.59 2.51 -24.97
CA PHE A 160 13.98 3.01 -24.85
C PHE A 160 14.84 2.58 -26.04
N GLU A 161 14.77 1.33 -26.48
CA GLU A 161 15.57 0.84 -27.61
C GLU A 161 15.17 1.51 -28.95
N LYS A 162 13.86 1.70 -29.17
CA LYS A 162 13.37 2.25 -30.43
C LYS A 162 13.50 3.77 -30.52
N PHE A 163 13.28 4.49 -29.46
CA PHE A 163 13.17 5.96 -29.48
C PHE A 163 14.29 6.68 -28.76
N HIS A 164 15.26 5.94 -28.17
CA HIS A 164 16.41 6.49 -27.44
C HIS A 164 15.98 7.56 -26.41
N ASN A 165 16.50 8.77 -26.50
CA ASN A 165 16.18 9.85 -25.54
C ASN A 165 14.69 10.23 -25.52
N LEU A 166 13.97 10.15 -26.67
CA LEU A 166 12.52 10.35 -26.72
C LEU A 166 11.76 9.19 -26.07
N GLY A 167 12.37 8.02 -25.96
CA GLY A 167 11.84 6.86 -25.25
C GLY A 167 11.44 7.17 -23.80
N ILE A 168 12.12 8.12 -23.14
CA ILE A 168 11.78 8.57 -21.79
C ILE A 168 10.37 9.14 -21.76
N LEU A 169 10.03 10.05 -22.67
CA LEU A 169 8.69 10.68 -22.74
C LEU A 169 7.60 9.66 -23.04
N PHE A 170 7.85 8.76 -24.00
CA PHE A 170 6.91 7.69 -24.34
C PHE A 170 6.74 6.71 -23.17
N THR A 171 7.80 6.42 -22.41
CA THR A 171 7.74 5.57 -21.23
C THR A 171 6.92 6.23 -20.13
N ILE A 172 7.09 7.52 -19.86
CA ILE A 172 6.25 8.26 -18.90
C ILE A 172 4.77 8.12 -19.28
N ALA A 173 4.43 8.39 -20.55
CA ALA A 173 3.06 8.28 -21.02
C ALA A 173 2.52 6.85 -20.91
N ALA A 174 3.30 5.83 -21.31
CA ALA A 174 2.92 4.44 -21.25
C ALA A 174 2.69 3.96 -19.80
N VAL A 175 3.57 4.33 -18.86
CA VAL A 175 3.43 3.96 -17.45
C VAL A 175 2.24 4.66 -16.81
N ILE A 176 1.97 5.91 -17.14
CA ILE A 176 0.77 6.62 -16.68
C ILE A 176 -0.50 5.93 -17.22
N LEU A 177 -0.55 5.61 -18.51
CA LEU A 177 -1.68 4.89 -19.12
C LEU A 177 -1.87 3.50 -18.49
N PHE A 178 -0.78 2.79 -18.21
CA PHE A 178 -0.81 1.51 -17.52
C PHE A 178 -1.40 1.64 -16.10
N ASN A 179 -1.00 2.67 -15.33
CA ASN A 179 -1.57 2.93 -14.00
C ASN A 179 -3.07 3.28 -14.07
N VAL A 180 -3.48 4.07 -15.07
CA VAL A 180 -4.91 4.34 -15.33
C VAL A 180 -5.64 3.04 -15.64
N PHE A 181 -5.08 2.18 -16.50
CA PHE A 181 -5.64 0.88 -16.82
C PHE A 181 -5.83 0.01 -15.58
N VAL A 182 -4.79 -0.17 -14.76
CA VAL A 182 -4.87 -0.95 -13.52
C VAL A 182 -5.94 -0.38 -12.58
N SER A 183 -6.03 0.95 -12.46
CA SER A 183 -7.04 1.62 -11.63
C SER A 183 -8.46 1.38 -12.15
N LEU A 184 -8.68 1.41 -13.46
CA LEU A 184 -9.99 1.14 -14.08
C LEU A 184 -10.44 -0.31 -13.87
N PHE A 185 -9.50 -1.26 -13.89
CA PHE A 185 -9.76 -2.68 -13.74
C PHE A 185 -9.58 -3.20 -12.31
N SER A 186 -9.36 -2.31 -11.33
CA SER A 186 -9.14 -2.67 -9.92
C SER A 186 -10.20 -3.62 -9.34
N MET A 187 -11.49 -3.37 -9.63
CA MET A 187 -12.58 -4.27 -9.22
C MET A 187 -12.50 -5.66 -9.86
N THR A 188 -11.99 -5.75 -11.09
CA THR A 188 -11.80 -7.03 -11.78
C THR A 188 -10.70 -7.83 -11.08
N PHE A 189 -9.59 -7.17 -10.71
CA PHE A 189 -8.52 -7.80 -9.93
C PHE A 189 -9.00 -8.25 -8.56
N LEU A 190 -9.76 -7.41 -7.84
CA LEU A 190 -10.31 -7.79 -6.53
C LEU A 190 -11.23 -9.03 -6.63
N ARG A 191 -12.00 -9.18 -7.72
CA ARG A 191 -12.87 -10.34 -7.95
C ARG A 191 -12.14 -11.66 -8.21
N ILE A 192 -10.84 -11.61 -8.54
CA ILE A 192 -10.01 -12.82 -8.67
C ILE A 192 -9.79 -13.46 -7.28
N PHE A 193 -9.72 -12.64 -6.24
CA PHE A 193 -9.42 -13.06 -4.87
C PHE A 193 -10.68 -13.18 -4.01
N ASN A 194 -11.69 -12.35 -4.22
CA ASN A 194 -12.85 -12.21 -3.34
C ASN A 194 -14.15 -12.40 -4.11
N LYS A 195 -15.16 -12.93 -3.41
CA LYS A 195 -16.53 -12.98 -3.89
C LYS A 195 -17.25 -11.69 -3.51
N PHE A 196 -18.04 -11.16 -4.46
CA PHE A 196 -18.86 -9.98 -4.26
C PHE A 196 -20.33 -10.37 -4.44
N THR A 197 -21.12 -10.21 -3.40
CA THR A 197 -22.58 -10.42 -3.42
C THR A 197 -23.29 -9.07 -3.36
N PRO A 198 -24.39 -8.84 -4.08
CA PRO A 198 -25.18 -7.62 -3.91
C PRO A 198 -25.64 -7.49 -2.45
N LEU A 199 -25.60 -6.25 -1.91
CA LEU A 199 -26.18 -5.97 -0.60
C LEU A 199 -27.69 -6.21 -0.69
N GLU A 200 -28.25 -6.93 0.28
CA GLU A 200 -29.68 -7.21 0.37
C GLU A 200 -30.49 -5.93 0.60
N ASP A 201 -31.76 -5.95 0.18
CA ASP A 201 -32.69 -4.85 0.44
C ASP A 201 -32.98 -4.75 1.93
N GLY A 202 -32.98 -3.52 2.46
CA GLY A 202 -33.18 -3.24 3.87
C GLY A 202 -32.77 -1.83 4.25
N GLU A 203 -32.79 -1.55 5.55
CA GLU A 203 -32.50 -0.23 6.10
C GLU A 203 -31.13 0.29 5.70
N LEU A 204 -30.11 -0.56 5.76
CA LEU A 204 -28.74 -0.17 5.38
C LEU A 204 -28.67 0.26 3.90
N ARG A 205 -29.20 -0.57 2.99
CA ARG A 205 -29.18 -0.25 1.56
C ARG A 205 -29.96 1.03 1.26
N SER A 206 -31.13 1.21 1.89
CA SER A 206 -31.96 2.41 1.72
C SER A 206 -31.22 3.67 2.19
N SER A 207 -30.56 3.61 3.35
CA SER A 207 -29.79 4.73 3.89
C SER A 207 -28.58 5.11 3.01
N LEU A 208 -27.85 4.12 2.49
CA LEU A 208 -26.73 4.36 1.57
C LEU A 208 -27.20 4.97 0.23
N THR A 209 -28.35 4.49 -0.27
CA THR A 209 -28.94 4.98 -1.51
C THR A 209 -29.43 6.42 -1.34
N ALA A 210 -30.12 6.72 -0.27
CA ALA A 210 -30.62 8.06 0.04
C ALA A 210 -29.51 9.12 0.10
N LEU A 211 -28.36 8.78 0.71
CA LEU A 211 -27.20 9.68 0.75
C LEU A 211 -26.65 9.95 -0.68
N CYS A 212 -26.59 8.93 -1.52
CA CYS A 212 -26.12 9.11 -2.90
C CYS A 212 -27.11 9.93 -3.76
N GLU A 213 -28.42 9.69 -3.61
CA GLU A 213 -29.47 10.45 -4.30
C GLU A 213 -29.46 11.92 -3.92
N LYS A 214 -29.28 12.24 -2.62
CA LYS A 214 -29.14 13.63 -2.12
C LYS A 214 -28.09 14.44 -2.89
N TYR A 215 -27.03 13.77 -3.37
CA TYR A 215 -25.92 14.40 -4.10
C TYR A 215 -25.92 14.09 -5.59
N ASN A 216 -26.97 13.52 -6.14
CA ASN A 216 -27.10 13.14 -7.55
C ASN A 216 -25.96 12.22 -8.01
N VAL A 217 -25.41 11.39 -7.14
CA VAL A 217 -24.37 10.41 -7.48
C VAL A 217 -25.02 9.11 -7.93
N LYS A 218 -24.74 8.74 -9.17
CA LYS A 218 -25.26 7.49 -9.74
C LYS A 218 -24.51 6.29 -9.14
N ILE A 219 -25.22 5.43 -8.42
CA ILE A 219 -24.70 4.16 -7.95
C ILE A 219 -24.86 3.13 -9.07
N LYS A 220 -23.82 2.35 -9.33
CA LYS A 220 -23.90 1.18 -10.20
C LYS A 220 -24.38 -0.03 -9.39
N ASN A 221 -23.72 -0.31 -8.28
CA ASN A 221 -24.05 -1.42 -7.36
C ASN A 221 -23.48 -1.15 -5.97
N ILE A 222 -24.10 -1.77 -4.96
CA ILE A 222 -23.58 -1.90 -3.59
C ILE A 222 -23.33 -3.39 -3.36
N TYR A 223 -22.10 -3.75 -3.02
CA TYR A 223 -21.66 -5.13 -2.81
C TYR A 223 -21.18 -5.36 -1.39
N VAL A 224 -21.37 -6.59 -0.93
CA VAL A 224 -20.67 -7.16 0.23
C VAL A 224 -19.57 -8.07 -0.28
N MET A 225 -18.34 -7.86 0.21
CA MET A 225 -17.15 -8.63 -0.12
C MET A 225 -16.84 -9.64 0.98
N ASP A 226 -16.49 -10.87 0.65
CA ASP A 226 -16.16 -11.97 1.57
C ASP A 226 -14.78 -11.81 2.24
N ALA A 227 -14.53 -10.67 2.89
CA ALA A 227 -13.27 -10.38 3.57
C ALA A 227 -13.03 -11.32 4.76
N SER A 228 -14.11 -11.79 5.42
CA SER A 228 -14.05 -12.74 6.54
C SER A 228 -13.38 -14.07 6.22
N LYS A 229 -13.24 -14.42 4.94
CA LYS A 229 -12.47 -15.57 4.47
C LYS A 229 -10.98 -15.47 4.82
N ARG A 230 -10.45 -14.26 5.02
CA ARG A 230 -9.03 -14.01 5.26
C ARG A 230 -8.74 -13.32 6.58
N THR A 231 -9.60 -12.43 7.02
CA THR A 231 -9.34 -11.60 8.19
C THR A 231 -10.62 -11.30 8.96
N THR A 232 -10.47 -10.96 10.24
CA THR A 232 -11.57 -10.41 11.05
C THR A 232 -11.66 -8.88 10.98
N ARG A 233 -10.69 -8.21 10.34
CA ARG A 233 -10.72 -6.75 10.18
C ARG A 233 -11.82 -6.34 9.23
N ALA A 234 -12.41 -5.17 9.49
CA ALA A 234 -13.48 -4.59 8.69
C ALA A 234 -12.97 -3.41 7.86
N ASN A 235 -13.50 -3.28 6.65
CA ASN A 235 -13.18 -2.18 5.74
C ASN A 235 -14.38 -1.84 4.84
N ALA A 236 -14.34 -0.65 4.22
CA ALA A 236 -15.24 -0.23 3.16
C ALA A 236 -14.49 0.61 2.15
N PHE A 237 -14.93 0.61 0.89
CA PHE A 237 -14.35 1.47 -0.13
C PHE A 237 -15.35 1.80 -1.23
N CYS A 238 -15.13 2.94 -1.88
CA CYS A 238 -15.93 3.40 -3.02
C CYS A 238 -15.04 3.54 -4.26
N THR A 239 -15.39 2.85 -5.36
CA THR A 239 -14.63 2.86 -6.62
C THR A 239 -15.47 3.29 -7.81
N GLY A 240 -14.81 3.51 -8.94
CA GLY A 240 -15.43 3.76 -10.24
C GLY A 240 -15.38 5.22 -10.70
N PHE A 241 -15.22 5.39 -12.00
CA PHE A 241 -15.31 6.67 -12.69
C PHE A 241 -16.76 6.85 -13.21
N GLY A 242 -17.41 7.95 -12.86
CA GLY A 242 -18.81 8.22 -13.21
C GLY A 242 -19.78 7.48 -12.27
N LYS A 243 -20.27 6.29 -12.66
CA LYS A 243 -21.11 5.47 -11.79
C LYS A 243 -20.27 4.81 -10.69
N LYS A 244 -20.66 4.99 -9.44
CA LYS A 244 -19.91 4.48 -8.28
C LYS A 244 -20.31 3.05 -7.94
N THR A 245 -19.33 2.25 -7.56
CA THR A 245 -19.50 0.94 -6.93
C THR A 245 -19.06 1.05 -5.49
N ILE A 246 -19.95 0.70 -4.57
CA ILE A 246 -19.70 0.65 -3.14
C ILE A 246 -19.38 -0.80 -2.79
N SER A 247 -18.35 -1.02 -2.01
CA SER A 247 -18.01 -2.32 -1.46
C SER A 247 -17.83 -2.22 0.05
N LEU A 248 -18.56 -3.04 0.77
CA LEU A 248 -18.50 -3.20 2.21
C LEU A 248 -17.96 -4.59 2.51
N ASP A 249 -17.03 -4.71 3.44
CA ASP A 249 -16.63 -6.03 3.92
C ASP A 249 -17.77 -6.67 4.72
N ASP A 250 -17.94 -7.98 4.60
CA ASP A 250 -18.89 -8.75 5.39
C ASP A 250 -18.65 -8.61 6.90
N ASN A 251 -17.39 -8.47 7.33
CA ASN A 251 -17.05 -8.16 8.72
C ASN A 251 -17.63 -6.80 9.18
N LEU A 252 -17.67 -5.80 8.29
CA LEU A 252 -18.28 -4.50 8.61
C LEU A 252 -19.80 -4.63 8.73
N VAL A 253 -20.43 -5.29 7.75
CA VAL A 253 -21.89 -5.45 7.69
C VAL A 253 -22.41 -6.27 8.87
N ASN A 254 -21.68 -7.31 9.29
CA ASN A 254 -22.12 -8.23 10.32
C ASN A 254 -21.85 -7.76 11.76
N ASN A 255 -20.83 -6.90 11.98
CA ASN A 255 -20.36 -6.58 13.33
C ASN A 255 -20.58 -5.12 13.73
N TYR A 256 -21.08 -4.27 12.83
CA TYR A 256 -21.29 -2.84 13.10
C TYR A 256 -22.76 -2.47 12.93
N SER A 257 -23.23 -1.52 13.75
CA SER A 257 -24.58 -1.00 13.62
C SER A 257 -24.77 -0.19 12.33
N THR A 258 -25.99 -0.15 11.81
CA THR A 258 -26.34 0.54 10.56
C THR A 258 -25.85 2.00 10.57
N ASP A 259 -26.03 2.75 11.66
CA ASP A 259 -25.60 4.13 11.81
C ASP A 259 -24.07 4.33 11.65
N LYS A 260 -23.28 3.39 12.20
CA LYS A 260 -21.82 3.39 12.05
C LYS A 260 -21.39 3.07 10.61
N ILE A 261 -22.06 2.10 9.96
CA ILE A 261 -21.77 1.75 8.58
C ILE A 261 -22.10 2.92 7.65
N VAL A 262 -23.24 3.58 7.87
CA VAL A 262 -23.65 4.77 7.10
C VAL A 262 -22.65 5.93 7.33
N ALA A 263 -22.17 6.11 8.56
CA ALA A 263 -21.17 7.14 8.88
C ALA A 263 -19.83 6.88 8.17
N VAL A 264 -19.34 5.63 8.16
CA VAL A 264 -18.14 5.23 7.39
C VAL A 264 -18.36 5.44 5.90
N PHE A 265 -19.54 5.06 5.40
CA PHE A 265 -19.86 5.30 4.00
C PHE A 265 -19.95 6.79 3.66
N ALA A 266 -20.52 7.63 4.54
CA ALA A 266 -20.54 9.08 4.33
C ALA A 266 -19.13 9.65 4.22
N HIS A 267 -18.17 9.16 5.01
CA HIS A 267 -16.75 9.49 4.90
C HIS A 267 -16.19 9.06 3.52
N GLU A 268 -16.39 7.80 3.08
CA GLU A 268 -15.97 7.31 1.76
C GLU A 268 -16.59 8.11 0.61
N PHE A 269 -17.87 8.48 0.79
CA PHE A 269 -18.56 9.33 -0.16
C PHE A 269 -17.93 10.74 -0.22
N GLY A 270 -17.46 11.28 0.90
CA GLY A 270 -16.69 12.52 0.95
C GLY A 270 -15.45 12.47 0.06
N HIS A 271 -14.69 11.37 0.09
CA HIS A 271 -13.57 11.16 -0.83
C HIS A 271 -14.00 11.21 -2.29
N ALA A 272 -15.09 10.54 -2.63
CA ALA A 272 -15.63 10.52 -3.98
C ALA A 272 -16.12 11.91 -4.45
N LYS A 273 -16.84 12.64 -3.57
CA LYS A 273 -17.37 13.98 -3.84
C LYS A 273 -16.26 15.00 -4.12
N TYR A 274 -15.22 15.00 -3.30
CA TYR A 274 -14.09 15.92 -3.44
C TYR A 274 -13.04 15.46 -4.45
N LYS A 275 -13.28 14.33 -5.15
CA LYS A 275 -12.40 13.76 -6.19
C LYS A 275 -10.98 13.50 -5.68
N HIS A 276 -10.84 13.02 -4.45
CA HIS A 276 -9.54 12.82 -3.81
C HIS A 276 -8.67 11.82 -4.58
N VAL A 277 -9.27 10.73 -5.09
CA VAL A 277 -8.56 9.74 -5.93
C VAL A 277 -7.93 10.40 -7.15
N LEU A 278 -8.69 11.26 -7.87
CA LEU A 278 -8.17 11.94 -9.06
C LEU A 278 -7.02 12.90 -8.70
N LYS A 279 -7.14 13.65 -7.59
CA LYS A 279 -6.08 14.54 -7.11
C LYS A 279 -4.81 13.77 -6.72
N SER A 280 -4.97 12.61 -6.03
CA SER A 280 -3.85 11.72 -5.68
C SER A 280 -3.18 11.14 -6.93
N MET A 281 -3.96 10.79 -7.98
CA MET A 281 -3.41 10.32 -9.25
C MET A 281 -2.48 11.34 -9.91
N TRP A 282 -2.83 12.62 -9.92
CA TRP A 282 -1.97 13.67 -10.49
C TRP A 282 -0.63 13.76 -9.75
N PHE A 283 -0.65 13.67 -8.42
CA PHE A 283 0.57 13.65 -7.63
C PHE A 283 1.40 12.39 -7.91
N ALA A 284 0.74 11.24 -8.02
CA ALA A 284 1.41 9.98 -8.39
C ALA A 284 2.05 10.05 -9.78
N PHE A 285 1.38 10.64 -10.77
CA PHE A 285 1.92 10.82 -12.11
C PHE A 285 3.17 11.71 -12.13
N PHE A 286 3.15 12.78 -11.34
CA PHE A 286 4.34 13.62 -11.18
C PHE A 286 5.53 12.84 -10.58
N ARG A 287 5.28 12.07 -9.50
CA ARG A 287 6.30 11.19 -8.90
C ARG A 287 6.84 10.17 -9.90
N ILE A 288 5.95 9.48 -10.62
CA ILE A 288 6.31 8.48 -11.65
C ILE A 288 7.19 9.12 -12.72
N SER A 289 6.85 10.31 -13.18
CA SER A 289 7.64 11.03 -14.18
C SER A 289 9.07 11.28 -13.71
N ILE A 290 9.27 11.70 -12.46
CA ILE A 290 10.60 11.91 -11.89
C ILE A 290 11.38 10.59 -11.78
N LEU A 291 10.73 9.50 -11.36
CA LEU A 291 11.39 8.20 -11.27
C LEU A 291 11.80 7.67 -12.66
N ILE A 292 10.97 7.87 -13.69
CA ILE A 292 11.32 7.46 -15.06
C ILE A 292 12.41 8.33 -15.64
N LEU A 293 12.44 9.63 -15.35
CA LEU A 293 13.56 10.50 -15.71
C LEU A 293 14.86 10.00 -15.05
N SER A 294 14.81 9.64 -13.76
CA SER A 294 15.96 9.05 -13.05
C SER A 294 16.39 7.71 -13.65
N LEU A 295 15.43 6.85 -14.04
CA LEU A 295 15.71 5.61 -14.76
C LEU A 295 16.40 5.89 -16.12
N GLY A 296 15.92 6.88 -16.87
CA GLY A 296 16.52 7.32 -18.12
C GLY A 296 17.97 7.73 -17.95
N ILE A 297 18.30 8.43 -16.87
CA ILE A 297 19.69 8.75 -16.52
C ILE A 297 20.49 7.46 -16.32
N ILE A 298 20.00 6.51 -15.50
CA ILE A 298 20.70 5.25 -15.23
C ILE A 298 20.97 4.49 -16.54
N LEU A 299 19.98 4.42 -17.43
CA LEU A 299 20.06 3.70 -18.70
C LEU A 299 21.03 4.35 -19.71
N ASN A 300 21.34 5.64 -19.57
CA ASN A 300 22.33 6.34 -20.40
C ASN A 300 23.77 6.26 -19.87
N PHE A 301 23.97 5.68 -18.67
CA PHE A 301 25.30 5.53 -18.07
C PHE A 301 25.65 4.06 -17.78
N PRO A 302 26.16 3.31 -18.77
CA PRO A 302 26.52 1.88 -18.63
C PRO A 302 27.41 1.58 -17.43
N VAL A 303 28.30 2.53 -17.07
CA VAL A 303 29.22 2.42 -15.94
C VAL A 303 28.53 2.05 -14.61
N ILE A 304 27.23 2.36 -14.47
CA ILE A 304 26.45 2.05 -13.29
C ILE A 304 26.19 0.53 -13.22
N CYS A 305 25.73 -0.09 -14.30
CA CYS A 305 25.54 -1.54 -14.38
C CYS A 305 26.87 -2.29 -14.38
N GLN A 306 27.89 -1.74 -15.07
CA GLN A 306 29.26 -2.29 -15.11
C GLN A 306 29.90 -2.37 -13.71
N ALA A 307 29.60 -1.44 -12.82
CA ALA A 307 30.03 -1.50 -11.42
C ALA A 307 29.56 -2.75 -10.67
N PHE A 308 28.51 -3.43 -11.17
CA PHE A 308 27.95 -4.68 -10.64
C PHE A 308 28.19 -5.89 -11.54
N GLY A 309 29.17 -5.79 -12.49
CA GLY A 309 29.64 -6.90 -13.29
C GLY A 309 28.88 -7.18 -14.58
N PHE A 310 27.97 -6.30 -15.00
CA PHE A 310 27.38 -6.37 -16.34
C PHE A 310 28.36 -5.77 -17.36
N GLU A 311 28.32 -6.26 -18.59
CA GLU A 311 29.16 -5.70 -19.69
C GLU A 311 28.60 -4.37 -20.21
N ASP A 312 27.27 -4.23 -20.18
CA ASP A 312 26.54 -3.06 -20.68
C ASP A 312 25.32 -2.79 -19.78
N VAL A 313 24.46 -1.88 -20.20
CA VAL A 313 23.20 -1.58 -19.53
C VAL A 313 22.32 -2.81 -19.48
N ASN A 314 21.88 -3.17 -18.26
CA ASN A 314 20.86 -4.18 -18.05
C ASN A 314 19.58 -3.51 -17.54
N TYR A 315 18.50 -3.62 -18.31
CA TYR A 315 17.24 -2.94 -18.01
C TYR A 315 16.62 -3.40 -16.68
N PHE A 316 16.63 -4.69 -16.38
CA PHE A 316 16.10 -5.21 -15.11
C PHE A 316 16.93 -4.71 -13.93
N PHE A 317 18.26 -4.77 -14.05
CA PHE A 317 19.14 -4.32 -12.97
C PHE A 317 19.07 -2.80 -12.75
N ALA A 318 18.84 -2.02 -13.81
CA ALA A 318 18.64 -0.58 -13.71
C ALA A 318 17.47 -0.19 -12.78
N PHE A 319 16.38 -0.98 -12.72
CA PHE A 319 15.32 -0.78 -11.75
C PHE A 319 15.79 -1.03 -10.31
N SER A 320 16.64 -2.03 -10.08
CA SER A 320 17.23 -2.28 -8.76
C SER A 320 18.15 -1.13 -8.33
N VAL A 321 18.91 -0.56 -9.25
CA VAL A 321 19.73 0.64 -9.00
C VAL A 321 18.84 1.85 -8.72
N LEU A 322 17.76 2.01 -9.47
CA LEU A 322 16.80 3.10 -9.26
C LEU A 322 16.29 3.11 -7.83
N THR A 323 15.93 1.95 -7.25
CA THR A 323 15.47 1.88 -5.85
C THR A 323 16.54 2.36 -4.88
N MET A 324 17.81 1.99 -5.08
CA MET A 324 18.93 2.42 -4.22
C MET A 324 19.21 3.93 -4.27
N ILE A 325 18.94 4.58 -5.40
CA ILE A 325 19.20 6.02 -5.57
C ILE A 325 18.00 6.86 -5.17
N SER A 326 16.79 6.37 -5.45
CA SER A 326 15.57 7.16 -5.33
C SER A 326 14.98 7.23 -3.91
N TRP A 327 15.48 6.43 -2.94
CA TRP A 327 14.86 6.40 -1.61
C TRP A 327 14.77 7.76 -0.91
N PRO A 328 15.79 8.66 -0.92
CA PRO A 328 15.66 9.95 -0.26
C PRO A 328 14.60 10.83 -0.92
N ILE A 329 14.55 10.80 -2.26
CA ILE A 329 13.55 11.51 -3.05
C ILE A 329 12.17 10.91 -2.77
N SER A 330 12.06 9.59 -2.74
CA SER A 330 10.82 8.88 -2.42
C SER A 330 10.29 9.25 -1.04
N ARG A 331 11.13 9.37 -0.02
CA ARG A 331 10.73 9.81 1.33
C ARG A 331 10.14 11.23 1.34
N ILE A 332 10.70 12.15 0.54
CA ILE A 332 10.14 13.50 0.38
C ILE A 332 8.76 13.44 -0.28
N PHE A 333 8.61 12.62 -1.32
CA PHE A 333 7.32 12.41 -1.99
C PHE A 333 6.31 11.74 -1.06
N ASP A 334 6.71 10.74 -0.28
CA ASP A 334 5.85 10.06 0.68
C ASP A 334 5.36 11.03 1.76
N MET A 335 6.23 11.87 2.29
CA MET A 335 5.86 12.92 3.25
C MET A 335 4.84 13.91 2.67
N ALA A 336 5.04 14.37 1.43
CA ALA A 336 4.13 15.27 0.74
C ALA A 336 2.79 14.59 0.43
N SER A 337 2.80 13.37 -0.09
CA SER A 337 1.63 12.54 -0.37
C SER A 337 0.81 12.27 0.89
N ASN A 338 1.48 11.87 1.97
CA ASN A 338 0.84 11.60 3.25
C ASN A 338 0.21 12.85 3.86
N LYS A 339 0.86 14.02 3.72
CA LYS A 339 0.26 15.30 4.14
C LYS A 339 -1.01 15.62 3.34
N ILE A 340 -0.98 15.43 2.03
CA ILE A 340 -2.15 15.62 1.14
C ILE A 340 -3.26 14.64 1.53
N SER A 341 -2.93 13.37 1.72
CA SER A 341 -3.87 12.33 2.12
C SER A 341 -4.55 12.66 3.47
N ARG A 342 -3.77 13.03 4.49
CA ARG A 342 -4.34 13.48 5.79
C ARG A 342 -5.27 14.69 5.65
N THR A 343 -4.99 15.60 4.72
CA THR A 343 -5.90 16.72 4.43
C THR A 343 -7.20 16.22 3.82
N PHE A 344 -7.14 15.24 2.95
CA PHE A 344 -8.32 14.59 2.35
C PHE A 344 -9.16 13.85 3.39
N GLU A 345 -8.52 13.18 4.35
CA GLU A 345 -9.19 12.54 5.48
C GLU A 345 -10.02 13.56 6.30
N TYR A 346 -9.40 14.69 6.66
CA TYR A 346 -10.14 15.75 7.38
C TYR A 346 -11.31 16.32 6.57
N GLN A 347 -11.19 16.41 5.24
CA GLN A 347 -12.28 16.84 4.38
C GLN A 347 -13.41 15.81 4.32
N ALA A 348 -13.08 14.53 4.27
CA ALA A 348 -14.04 13.42 4.27
C ALA A 348 -14.73 13.30 5.64
N ASP A 349 -13.98 13.40 6.74
CA ASP A 349 -14.51 13.44 8.10
C ASP A 349 -15.46 14.64 8.31
N GLY A 350 -15.06 15.81 7.85
CA GLY A 350 -15.89 17.02 7.90
C GLY A 350 -17.16 16.91 7.06
N PHE A 351 -17.09 16.21 5.92
CA PHE A 351 -18.28 15.92 5.13
C PHE A 351 -19.26 15.03 5.92
N ALA A 352 -18.80 13.92 6.49
CA ALA A 352 -19.64 13.03 7.27
C ALA A 352 -20.24 13.73 8.52
N ALA A 353 -19.43 14.58 9.18
CA ALA A 353 -19.90 15.38 10.33
C ALA A 353 -21.00 16.39 9.94
N ASN A 354 -20.83 17.08 8.81
CA ASN A 354 -21.81 18.05 8.29
C ASN A 354 -23.12 17.38 7.84
N GLU A 355 -23.07 16.08 7.49
CA GLU A 355 -24.26 15.27 7.17
C GLU A 355 -24.95 14.75 8.45
N GLY A 356 -24.48 15.08 9.64
CA GLY A 356 -25.04 14.64 10.91
C GLY A 356 -24.49 13.33 11.44
N TYR A 357 -23.49 12.73 10.76
CA TYR A 357 -22.93 11.42 11.14
C TYR A 357 -21.67 11.53 12.02
N GLY A 358 -21.33 12.71 12.56
CA GLY A 358 -20.07 12.93 13.27
C GLY A 358 -19.83 12.00 14.44
N GLU A 359 -20.78 11.87 15.39
CA GLU A 359 -20.62 10.99 16.56
C GLU A 359 -20.69 9.50 16.17
N SER A 360 -21.52 9.11 15.19
CA SER A 360 -21.55 7.74 14.66
C SER A 360 -20.22 7.37 13.98
N LEU A 361 -19.59 8.33 13.26
CA LEU A 361 -18.26 8.14 12.67
C LEU A 361 -17.19 7.98 13.76
N ILE A 362 -17.19 8.81 14.80
CA ILE A 362 -16.29 8.67 15.95
C ILE A 362 -16.46 7.28 16.57
N GLY A 363 -17.69 6.86 16.80
CA GLY A 363 -18.00 5.52 17.33
C GLY A 363 -17.51 4.39 16.44
N ALA A 364 -17.65 4.52 15.11
CA ALA A 364 -17.13 3.56 14.14
C ALA A 364 -15.60 3.51 14.14
N LEU A 365 -14.93 4.67 14.11
CA LEU A 365 -13.47 4.78 14.11
C LEU A 365 -12.85 4.21 15.39
N LYS A 366 -13.45 4.46 16.56
CA LYS A 366 -13.03 3.84 17.83
C LYS A 366 -13.16 2.33 17.79
N GLN A 367 -14.28 1.82 17.30
CA GLN A 367 -14.52 0.38 17.18
C GLN A 367 -13.54 -0.26 16.18
N LEU A 368 -13.38 0.30 14.99
CA LEU A 368 -12.38 -0.16 14.00
C LEU A 368 -10.97 -0.20 14.59
N SER A 369 -10.59 0.83 15.33
CA SER A 369 -9.28 0.90 15.99
C SER A 369 -9.13 -0.16 17.08
N LYS A 370 -10.17 -0.37 17.88
CA LYS A 370 -10.22 -1.41 18.92
C LYS A 370 -10.11 -2.81 18.34
N ASP A 371 -10.87 -3.07 17.26
CA ASP A 371 -10.94 -4.39 16.63
C ASP A 371 -9.67 -4.72 15.85
N ALA A 372 -8.99 -3.73 15.28
CA ALA A 372 -7.74 -3.90 14.55
C ALA A 372 -6.47 -3.80 15.41
N LEU A 373 -6.57 -3.55 16.72
CA LEU A 373 -5.44 -3.31 17.62
C LEU A 373 -4.48 -2.25 17.08
N THR A 374 -4.99 -1.05 16.72
CA THR A 374 -4.18 0.02 16.14
C THR A 374 -3.37 0.78 17.19
N ASN A 375 -2.26 1.39 16.77
CA ASN A 375 -1.50 2.29 17.63
C ASN A 375 -2.24 3.62 17.78
N LEU A 376 -2.77 3.91 18.97
CA LEU A 376 -3.54 5.12 19.27
C LEU A 376 -2.67 6.36 19.52
N ASN A 377 -1.36 6.17 19.78
CA ASN A 377 -0.42 7.25 20.07
C ASN A 377 0.93 7.04 19.36
N PRO A 378 0.98 7.08 18.03
CA PRO A 378 2.22 6.97 17.27
C PRO A 378 3.08 8.24 17.42
N HIS A 379 4.40 8.11 17.22
CA HIS A 379 5.33 9.23 17.25
C HIS A 379 4.99 10.26 16.14
N PRO A 380 4.90 11.58 16.45
CA PRO A 380 4.49 12.61 15.46
C PRO A 380 5.34 12.63 14.19
N PHE A 381 6.65 12.42 14.30
CA PHE A 381 7.55 12.36 13.15
C PHE A 381 7.25 11.14 12.26
N VAL A 382 6.92 9.98 12.87
CA VAL A 382 6.49 8.77 12.13
C VAL A 382 5.15 9.03 11.44
N VAL A 383 4.20 9.68 12.12
CA VAL A 383 2.93 10.10 11.49
C VAL A 383 3.17 11.02 10.31
N MET A 384 4.10 11.96 10.43
CA MET A 384 4.42 12.89 9.34
C MET A 384 4.94 12.17 8.10
N LEU A 385 5.82 11.16 8.28
CA LEU A 385 6.49 10.45 7.19
C LEU A 385 5.68 9.28 6.62
N GLU A 386 5.01 8.50 7.48
CA GLU A 386 4.49 7.18 7.07
C GLU A 386 2.96 7.06 7.09
N TYR A 387 2.25 7.96 7.78
CA TYR A 387 0.82 7.82 7.96
C TYR A 387 0.04 8.60 6.89
N SER A 388 -0.68 7.88 6.05
CA SER A 388 -1.63 8.45 5.10
C SER A 388 -2.90 9.00 5.77
N HIS A 389 -3.23 8.52 6.98
CA HIS A 389 -4.36 8.96 7.77
C HIS A 389 -3.88 9.72 9.02
N PRO A 390 -4.62 10.74 9.50
CA PRO A 390 -4.37 11.32 10.81
C PRO A 390 -4.59 10.27 11.91
N THR A 391 -4.00 10.49 13.10
CA THR A 391 -4.27 9.61 14.24
C THR A 391 -5.76 9.66 14.63
N LEU A 392 -6.25 8.60 15.27
CA LEU A 392 -7.63 8.56 15.76
C LEU A 392 -7.96 9.79 16.60
N SER A 393 -7.07 10.19 17.51
CA SER A 393 -7.22 11.40 18.34
C SER A 393 -7.40 12.65 17.50
N GLN A 394 -6.55 12.86 16.49
CA GLN A 394 -6.64 14.02 15.59
C GLN A 394 -7.93 14.04 14.78
N ARG A 395 -8.42 12.88 14.32
CA ARG A 395 -9.70 12.76 13.60
C ARG A 395 -10.87 13.11 14.49
N ILE A 396 -10.92 12.58 15.73
CA ILE A 396 -11.98 12.91 16.72
C ILE A 396 -12.04 14.41 16.98
N ASP A 397 -10.88 15.04 17.23
CA ASP A 397 -10.82 16.48 17.47
C ASP A 397 -11.32 17.30 16.27
N ALA A 398 -10.97 16.88 15.05
CA ALA A 398 -11.38 17.54 13.82
C ALA A 398 -12.89 17.38 13.54
N ILE A 399 -13.47 16.21 13.83
CA ILE A 399 -14.89 15.92 13.68
C ILE A 399 -15.71 16.77 14.67
N ARG A 400 -15.29 16.85 15.93
CA ARG A 400 -15.97 17.62 16.97
C ARG A 400 -15.83 19.12 16.83
N ASN A 401 -14.69 19.57 16.28
CA ASN A 401 -14.37 20.98 16.09
C ASN A 401 -14.08 21.27 14.61
N PRO A 402 -15.08 21.16 13.72
CA PRO A 402 -14.87 21.43 12.30
C PRO A 402 -14.43 22.88 12.13
N LYS A 403 -13.23 23.08 11.55
CA LYS A 403 -12.79 24.43 11.20
C LYS A 403 -13.80 25.00 10.21
N LYS A 404 -14.50 26.04 10.61
CA LYS A 404 -15.33 26.83 9.69
C LYS A 404 -14.45 27.27 8.53
N LYS A 405 -14.79 26.83 7.31
CA LYS A 405 -14.20 27.32 6.07
C LYS A 405 -14.66 28.74 5.79
#